data_f14c654c5bcf9e0ea7de151e3040cb8d
#
_entry.id   f14c654c5bcf9e0ea7de151e3040cb8d
#
_cell.length_a   1.000
_cell.length_b   1.000
_cell.length_c   1.000
_cell.angle_alpha   90.00
_cell.angle_beta   90.00
_cell.angle_gamma   90.00
#
_symmetry.space_group_name_H-M   'P 1'
#
loop_
_entity.id
_entity.type
_entity.pdbx_description
1 polymer ?
#
loop_
_entity_poly.entity_id
_entity_poly.type
_entity_poly.pdbx_seq_one_letter_code
_entity_poly.pdbx_strand_id
1 'polypeptide(L)'
;MITYYDNKVPIIPLNESEDINLKPATKIILVLHIVILCLFLLQNFSGKKYKTPNDMIKPVTYESNTAPNINSEVDSVAQSDPLTSTPSPVETVSVSPEDIEIMNQIISEQSSSVWKGNINVFEEIYMAIFRNGNELTASYITSDDDNETKLTGTIDVHTASFILSNEDESVSFQGVIEPGTQKGDILTGVFINKNDKVEGNLYLALSHSIGSTIDKRYPLVEGTTEEVEAFANEIKSYIKNDKKKELADSIQYPISVKIHNADKTIHTPDEFIQSYEDIITDYYKYKIDVSYTRYLFSNDMGVMMGNGDIWFNSVEGKGLKIIAINN
;
A
#
# COMPACT_ATOMS: atom_id res chain seq x y z
N MET A 1 -0.05 -34.21 -32.75
CA MET A 1 -0.70 -35.13 -31.80
C MET A 1 0.05 -34.99 -30.47
N ILE A 2 -0.39 -34.08 -29.60
CA ILE A 2 0.24 -33.79 -28.30
C ILE A 2 -0.70 -34.30 -27.21
N THR A 3 -0.24 -35.31 -26.51
CA THR A 3 -0.98 -35.96 -25.42
C THR A 3 -0.83 -35.14 -24.17
N TYR A 4 -1.93 -34.58 -23.63
CA TYR A 4 -2.00 -33.97 -22.30
C TYR A 4 -2.04 -35.06 -21.24
N TYR A 5 -1.11 -35.03 -20.29
CA TYR A 5 -1.18 -35.81 -19.06
C TYR A 5 -2.04 -35.06 -18.02
N ASP A 6 -3.15 -35.68 -17.66
CA ASP A 6 -4.10 -35.23 -16.62
C ASP A 6 -3.53 -35.61 -15.24
N ASN A 7 -2.85 -34.65 -14.58
CA ASN A 7 -2.38 -34.83 -13.19
C ASN A 7 -3.52 -34.45 -12.23
N LYS A 8 -4.43 -35.41 -11.98
CA LYS A 8 -5.37 -35.30 -10.86
C LYS A 8 -4.61 -35.51 -9.54
N VAL A 9 -4.40 -34.42 -8.81
CA VAL A 9 -4.04 -34.47 -7.39
C VAL A 9 -5.27 -34.96 -6.61
N PRO A 10 -5.18 -36.02 -5.80
CA PRO A 10 -6.32 -36.48 -5.00
C PRO A 10 -6.65 -35.41 -3.93
N ILE A 11 -7.84 -34.87 -3.98
CA ILE A 11 -8.42 -34.04 -2.92
C ILE A 11 -8.77 -34.98 -1.77
N ILE A 12 -8.03 -34.90 -0.67
CA ILE A 12 -8.38 -35.55 0.60
C ILE A 12 -9.49 -34.69 1.22
N PRO A 13 -10.68 -35.24 1.46
CA PRO A 13 -11.73 -34.49 2.16
C PRO A 13 -11.25 -34.25 3.61
N LEU A 14 -11.18 -32.99 4.02
CA LEU A 14 -11.04 -32.61 5.42
C LEU A 14 -12.38 -32.95 6.09
N ASN A 15 -12.41 -34.09 6.72
CA ASN A 15 -13.54 -34.50 7.55
C ASN A 15 -13.48 -33.77 8.88
N GLU A 16 -14.64 -33.43 9.40
CA GLU A 16 -14.98 -32.68 10.61
C GLU A 16 -13.96 -32.74 11.75
N SER A 17 -13.85 -31.60 12.45
CA SER A 17 -13.04 -31.38 13.65
C SER A 17 -13.28 -32.45 14.73
N GLU A 18 -12.56 -33.55 14.65
CA GLU A 18 -12.28 -34.32 15.86
C GLU A 18 -11.30 -33.49 16.70
N ASP A 19 -11.73 -33.09 17.88
CA ASP A 19 -10.87 -32.58 18.92
C ASP A 19 -9.74 -33.62 19.15
N ILE A 20 -8.60 -33.38 18.52
CA ILE A 20 -7.40 -34.21 18.68
C ILE A 20 -6.90 -33.99 20.10
N ASN A 21 -7.45 -34.80 21.03
CA ASN A 21 -7.01 -34.82 22.41
C ASN A 21 -5.65 -35.54 22.49
N LEU A 22 -4.63 -34.84 22.01
CA LEU A 22 -3.24 -35.30 22.05
C LEU A 22 -2.80 -35.44 23.52
N LYS A 23 -2.24 -36.60 23.86
CA LYS A 23 -1.62 -36.83 25.17
C LYS A 23 -0.62 -35.71 25.48
N PRO A 24 -0.46 -35.27 26.75
CA PRO A 24 0.44 -34.16 27.12
C PRO A 24 1.85 -34.27 26.53
N ALA A 25 2.41 -35.47 26.49
CA ALA A 25 3.72 -35.73 25.90
C ALA A 25 3.77 -35.43 24.39
N THR A 26 2.70 -35.74 23.64
CA THR A 26 2.63 -35.49 22.20
C THR A 26 2.49 -34.00 21.89
N LYS A 27 1.79 -33.22 22.75
CA LYS A 27 1.72 -31.75 22.64
C LYS A 27 3.08 -31.12 22.83
N ILE A 28 3.87 -31.59 23.81
CA ILE A 28 5.23 -31.09 24.06
C ILE A 28 6.15 -31.39 22.86
N ILE A 29 6.07 -32.59 22.29
CA ILE A 29 6.87 -32.98 21.13
C ILE A 29 6.51 -32.11 19.91
N LEU A 30 5.22 -31.83 19.67
CA LEU A 30 4.77 -30.98 18.57
C LEU A 30 5.27 -29.54 18.71
N VAL A 31 5.18 -28.97 19.91
CA VAL A 31 5.70 -27.61 20.20
C VAL A 31 7.22 -27.57 19.99
N LEU A 32 7.95 -28.59 20.45
CA LEU A 32 9.40 -28.68 20.25
C LEU A 32 9.78 -28.73 18.77
N HIS A 33 9.05 -29.47 17.94
CA HIS A 33 9.28 -29.52 16.49
C HIS A 33 9.01 -28.18 15.82
N ILE A 34 7.96 -27.48 16.21
CA ILE A 34 7.66 -26.12 15.69
C ILE A 34 8.78 -25.14 16.07
N VAL A 35 9.25 -25.17 17.31
CA VAL A 35 10.36 -24.31 17.76
C VAL A 35 11.66 -24.62 16.99
N ILE A 36 11.99 -25.93 16.82
CA ILE A 36 13.17 -26.33 16.03
C ILE A 36 13.05 -25.88 14.58
N LEU A 37 11.87 -26.00 13.97
CA LEU A 37 11.63 -25.54 12.60
C LEU A 37 11.78 -24.02 12.47
N CYS A 38 11.26 -23.25 13.43
CA CYS A 38 11.44 -21.80 13.49
C CYS A 38 12.91 -21.41 13.66
N LEU A 39 13.65 -22.09 14.54
CA LEU A 39 15.09 -21.86 14.72
C LEU A 39 15.89 -22.21 13.46
N PHE A 40 15.53 -23.30 12.78
CA PHE A 40 16.16 -23.69 11.50
C PHE A 40 15.89 -22.67 10.39
N LEU A 41 14.68 -22.14 10.30
CA LEU A 41 14.35 -21.05 9.39
C LEU A 41 15.14 -19.79 9.72
N LEU A 42 15.22 -19.39 10.99
CA LEU A 42 16.00 -18.22 11.42
C LEU A 42 17.50 -18.37 11.11
N GLN A 43 18.09 -19.57 11.27
CA GLN A 43 19.50 -19.82 10.94
C GLN A 43 19.78 -19.78 9.43
N ASN A 44 18.86 -20.25 8.60
CA ASN A 44 19.00 -20.20 7.14
C ASN A 44 18.82 -18.79 6.57
N PHE A 45 18.08 -17.91 7.26
CA PHE A 45 17.99 -16.48 6.91
C PHE A 45 19.19 -15.65 7.40
N SER A 46 19.93 -16.12 8.43
CA SER A 46 21.07 -15.42 9.02
C SER A 46 22.36 -15.46 8.17
N GLY A 47 22.39 -16.21 7.08
CA GLY A 47 23.60 -16.42 6.26
C GLY A 47 23.81 -15.44 5.09
N LYS A 48 22.82 -14.66 4.71
CA LYS A 48 22.99 -13.61 3.71
C LYS A 48 23.17 -12.27 4.43
N LYS A 49 24.42 -11.78 4.49
CA LYS A 49 24.69 -10.38 4.83
C LYS A 49 24.03 -9.50 3.74
N TYR A 50 22.81 -9.10 3.96
CA TYR A 50 22.27 -7.96 3.26
C TYR A 50 23.06 -6.73 3.76
N LYS A 51 23.64 -5.95 2.83
CA LYS A 51 24.16 -4.64 3.19
C LYS A 51 23.01 -3.86 3.80
N THR A 52 23.14 -3.46 5.05
CA THR A 52 22.15 -2.59 5.67
C THR A 52 22.12 -1.26 4.93
N PRO A 53 20.98 -0.54 4.88
CA PRO A 53 20.89 0.79 4.28
C PRO A 53 21.97 1.76 4.79
N ASN A 54 22.42 1.60 6.03
CA ASN A 54 23.53 2.36 6.62
C ASN A 54 24.89 2.14 5.91
N ASP A 55 25.06 1.06 5.17
CA ASP A 55 26.31 0.83 4.42
C ASP A 55 26.32 1.56 3.06
N MET A 56 25.15 2.06 2.61
CA MET A 56 25.00 2.77 1.34
C MET A 56 24.81 4.29 1.47
N ILE A 57 24.40 4.77 2.63
CA ILE A 57 24.18 6.19 2.87
C ILE A 57 25.41 6.74 3.62
N LYS A 58 26.34 7.38 2.90
CA LYS A 58 27.33 8.22 3.58
C LYS A 58 26.57 9.44 4.12
N PRO A 59 26.69 9.76 5.43
CA PRO A 59 26.03 10.94 5.95
C PRO A 59 26.60 12.17 5.24
N VAL A 60 25.73 12.94 4.59
CA VAL A 60 26.04 14.28 4.11
C VAL A 60 26.10 15.15 5.36
N THR A 61 27.31 15.42 5.85
CA THR A 61 27.54 16.40 6.89
C THR A 61 27.30 17.77 6.31
N TYR A 62 26.21 18.41 6.65
CA TYR A 62 26.04 19.83 6.48
C TYR A 62 26.94 20.52 7.51
N GLU A 63 28.04 21.08 7.06
CA GLU A 63 28.82 22.03 7.89
C GLU A 63 27.97 23.28 8.08
N SER A 64 27.50 23.46 9.31
CA SER A 64 26.89 24.70 9.77
C SER A 64 27.96 25.78 9.74
N ASN A 65 27.91 26.69 8.78
CA ASN A 65 28.72 27.90 8.78
C ASN A 65 28.21 28.81 9.91
N THR A 66 28.79 28.65 11.09
CA THR A 66 28.70 29.62 12.16
C THR A 66 29.47 30.89 11.73
N ALA A 67 28.76 32.01 11.71
CA ALA A 67 29.31 33.32 11.46
C ALA A 67 30.46 33.66 12.44
N PRO A 68 31.54 34.24 11.97
CA PRO A 68 32.64 34.66 12.85
C PRO A 68 32.26 35.92 13.65
N ASN A 69 32.51 35.83 14.93
CA ASN A 69 32.39 36.89 15.91
C ASN A 69 33.45 37.99 15.60
N ILE A 70 33.00 39.23 15.34
CA ILE A 70 33.87 40.36 15.10
C ILE A 70 34.22 40.94 16.46
N ASN A 71 35.48 40.83 16.88
CA ASN A 71 36.10 41.77 17.82
C ASN A 71 37.31 42.44 17.19
N SER A 72 37.25 43.73 17.29
CA SER A 72 38.07 44.78 16.80
C SER A 72 39.56 44.66 17.16
N GLU A 73 40.45 44.92 16.19
CA GLU A 73 41.61 45.82 16.42
C GLU A 73 41.98 46.48 15.10
N VAL A 74 42.21 47.80 15.20
CA VAL A 74 42.58 48.71 14.14
C VAL A 74 44.10 48.65 13.95
N ASP A 75 44.62 48.47 12.73
CA ASP A 75 45.74 49.27 12.23
C ASP A 75 46.00 49.12 10.71
N SER A 76 46.08 50.27 10.10
CA SER A 76 46.87 50.77 8.95
C SER A 76 46.93 49.95 7.63
N VAL A 77 46.30 50.60 6.62
CA VAL A 77 46.78 50.99 5.27
C VAL A 77 47.60 49.98 4.48
N ALA A 78 47.01 49.40 3.44
CA ALA A 78 47.61 49.33 2.10
C ALA A 78 46.53 49.11 1.05
N GLN A 79 46.50 49.98 0.07
CA GLN A 79 45.63 49.99 -1.10
C GLN A 79 46.01 48.85 -2.05
N SER A 80 45.11 47.97 -2.39
CA SER A 80 45.22 47.07 -3.55
C SER A 80 43.86 46.76 -4.13
N ASP A 81 43.78 46.71 -5.44
CA ASP A 81 42.66 46.70 -6.36
C ASP A 81 41.50 45.74 -6.03
N PRO A 82 40.27 46.04 -6.48
CA PRO A 82 39.11 45.14 -6.29
C PRO A 82 39.21 43.94 -7.23
N LEU A 83 39.50 42.75 -6.68
CA LEU A 83 39.29 41.47 -7.34
C LEU A 83 37.79 41.22 -7.42
N THR A 84 37.24 41.45 -8.60
CA THR A 84 35.93 41.02 -8.98
C THR A 84 35.89 39.48 -8.97
N SER A 85 35.49 38.87 -7.87
CA SER A 85 35.18 37.45 -7.84
C SER A 85 33.83 37.23 -8.52
N THR A 86 33.86 36.86 -9.79
CA THR A 86 32.72 36.30 -10.50
C THR A 86 32.30 35.03 -9.76
N PRO A 87 31.04 34.88 -9.31
CA PRO A 87 30.59 33.62 -8.74
C PRO A 87 30.74 32.56 -9.81
N SER A 88 31.44 31.48 -9.49
CA SER A 88 31.44 30.25 -10.33
C SER A 88 30.00 29.83 -10.62
N PRO A 89 29.68 29.46 -11.87
CA PRO A 89 28.38 28.92 -12.18
C PRO A 89 28.15 27.70 -11.30
N VAL A 90 27.04 27.68 -10.59
CA VAL A 90 26.54 26.48 -9.94
C VAL A 90 26.37 25.48 -11.08
N GLU A 91 27.14 24.39 -11.08
CA GLU A 91 26.94 23.29 -11.99
C GLU A 91 25.51 22.76 -11.75
N THR A 92 24.62 23.12 -12.63
CA THR A 92 23.32 22.46 -12.74
C THR A 92 23.61 21.03 -13.18
N VAL A 93 23.58 20.10 -12.24
CA VAL A 93 23.63 18.67 -12.53
C VAL A 93 22.43 18.38 -13.41
N SER A 94 22.66 18.20 -14.71
CA SER A 94 21.60 17.84 -15.64
C SER A 94 21.31 16.36 -15.46
N VAL A 95 20.09 16.03 -15.01
CA VAL A 95 19.57 14.67 -14.96
C VAL A 95 19.62 14.07 -16.35
N SER A 96 20.16 12.86 -16.49
CA SER A 96 20.23 12.22 -17.81
C SER A 96 18.83 11.81 -18.29
N PRO A 97 18.56 11.84 -19.59
CA PRO A 97 17.27 11.36 -20.12
C PRO A 97 16.98 9.89 -19.73
N GLU A 98 18.02 9.07 -19.60
CA GLU A 98 17.93 7.66 -19.22
C GLU A 98 17.46 7.49 -17.76
N ASP A 99 17.96 8.28 -16.85
CA ASP A 99 17.53 8.26 -15.43
C ASP A 99 16.07 8.69 -15.29
N ILE A 100 15.64 9.69 -16.06
CA ILE A 100 14.24 10.13 -16.10
C ILE A 100 13.34 9.02 -16.65
N GLU A 101 13.77 8.30 -17.68
CA GLU A 101 13.02 7.20 -18.26
C GLU A 101 12.84 6.06 -17.26
N ILE A 102 13.89 5.68 -16.55
CA ILE A 102 13.84 4.67 -15.47
C ILE A 102 12.85 5.10 -14.39
N MET A 103 12.91 6.34 -13.92
CA MET A 103 11.98 6.85 -12.90
C MET A 103 10.54 6.90 -13.39
N ASN A 104 10.32 7.23 -14.66
CA ASN A 104 8.98 7.22 -15.26
C ASN A 104 8.41 5.80 -15.43
N GLN A 105 9.26 4.78 -15.51
CA GLN A 105 8.84 3.38 -15.47
C GLN A 105 8.46 2.93 -14.06
N ILE A 106 9.16 3.41 -13.04
CA ILE A 106 8.93 3.04 -11.63
C ILE A 106 7.74 3.80 -11.03
N ILE A 107 7.76 5.14 -11.09
CA ILE A 107 6.66 6.01 -10.67
C ILE A 107 6.38 7.01 -11.78
N SER A 108 5.27 6.82 -12.48
CA SER A 108 4.88 7.70 -13.58
C SER A 108 4.68 9.13 -13.10
N GLU A 109 5.21 10.09 -13.86
CA GLU A 109 5.04 11.50 -13.58
C GLU A 109 3.57 11.91 -13.74
N GLN A 110 3.09 12.83 -12.90
CA GLN A 110 1.71 13.32 -12.89
C GLN A 110 0.66 12.21 -12.67
N SER A 111 1.05 11.11 -12.03
CA SER A 111 0.19 10.00 -11.70
C SER A 111 0.42 9.56 -10.27
N SER A 112 -0.60 8.98 -9.66
CA SER A 112 -0.48 8.36 -8.35
C SER A 112 -0.30 6.86 -8.48
N SER A 113 0.47 6.29 -7.57
CA SER A 113 0.66 4.86 -7.41
C SER A 113 0.26 4.42 -6.00
N VAL A 114 -0.41 3.29 -5.88
CA VAL A 114 -0.79 2.70 -4.59
C VAL A 114 0.12 1.53 -4.29
N TRP A 115 0.71 1.58 -3.13
CA TRP A 115 1.66 0.62 -2.59
C TRP A 115 1.06 -0.10 -1.39
N LYS A 116 1.28 -1.39 -1.31
CA LYS A 116 0.77 -2.24 -0.22
C LYS A 116 1.89 -3.10 0.33
N GLY A 117 1.95 -3.25 1.64
CA GLY A 117 2.91 -4.13 2.31
C GLY A 117 2.91 -3.96 3.81
N ASN A 118 4.10 -3.99 4.40
CA ASN A 118 4.21 -4.03 5.85
C ASN A 118 5.27 -3.07 6.37
N ILE A 119 5.00 -2.53 7.56
CA ILE A 119 6.00 -2.00 8.48
C ILE A 119 6.36 -3.15 9.41
N ASN A 120 7.65 -3.51 9.45
CA ASN A 120 8.09 -4.76 10.09
C ASN A 120 7.37 -5.99 9.47
N VAL A 121 6.98 -6.96 10.30
CA VAL A 121 6.36 -8.21 9.84
C VAL A 121 4.83 -8.20 9.99
N PHE A 122 4.31 -7.35 10.86
CA PHE A 122 2.94 -7.51 11.36
C PHE A 122 2.02 -6.33 11.05
N GLU A 123 2.53 -5.13 10.83
CA GLU A 123 1.71 -3.96 10.58
C GLU A 123 1.53 -3.74 9.09
N GLU A 124 0.35 -4.04 8.60
CA GLU A 124 -0.01 -3.82 7.19
C GLU A 124 -0.21 -2.32 6.92
N ILE A 125 0.33 -1.84 5.81
CA ILE A 125 0.26 -0.44 5.39
C ILE A 125 -0.17 -0.33 3.93
N TYR A 126 -0.97 0.69 3.64
CA TYR A 126 -1.31 1.17 2.31
C TYR A 126 -0.83 2.60 2.16
N MET A 127 -0.14 2.88 1.08
CA MET A 127 0.41 4.19 0.79
C MET A 127 0.10 4.58 -0.65
N ALA A 128 -0.47 5.75 -0.87
CA ALA A 128 -0.57 6.38 -2.17
C ALA A 128 0.55 7.40 -2.33
N ILE A 129 1.23 7.39 -3.47
CA ILE A 129 2.32 8.32 -3.79
C ILE A 129 2.02 8.97 -5.13
N PHE A 130 2.02 10.30 -5.18
CA PHE A 130 1.95 11.12 -6.38
C PHE A 130 3.29 11.81 -6.61
N ARG A 131 3.79 11.74 -7.85
CA ARG A 131 5.05 12.35 -8.25
C ARG A 131 4.83 13.52 -9.20
N ASN A 132 5.53 14.63 -8.93
CA ASN A 132 5.63 15.79 -9.82
C ASN A 132 7.09 16.23 -9.90
N GLY A 133 7.79 15.87 -10.97
CA GLY A 133 9.25 16.03 -11.05
C GLY A 133 9.96 15.22 -9.96
N ASN A 134 10.72 15.91 -9.11
CA ASN A 134 11.38 15.31 -7.95
C ASN A 134 10.56 15.44 -6.65
N GLU A 135 9.42 16.11 -6.69
CA GLU A 135 8.54 16.27 -5.53
C GLU A 135 7.58 15.09 -5.41
N LEU A 136 7.39 14.64 -4.18
CA LEU A 136 6.42 13.62 -3.82
C LEU A 136 5.37 14.20 -2.88
N THR A 137 4.12 13.88 -3.17
CA THR A 137 3.02 13.98 -2.22
C THR A 137 2.53 12.57 -1.96
N ALA A 138 2.30 12.23 -0.71
CA ALA A 138 1.82 10.89 -0.36
C ALA A 138 0.80 10.95 0.76
N SER A 139 0.11 9.84 0.94
CA SER A 139 -0.71 9.60 2.13
C SER A 139 -0.70 8.10 2.44
N TYR A 140 -0.91 7.75 3.72
CA TYR A 140 -0.94 6.35 4.12
C TYR A 140 -1.97 6.10 5.23
N ILE A 141 -2.36 4.84 5.34
CA ILE A 141 -3.11 4.25 6.45
C ILE A 141 -2.43 2.95 6.87
N THR A 142 -2.65 2.51 8.10
CA THR A 142 -2.20 1.20 8.60
C THR A 142 -3.39 0.30 8.93
N SER A 143 -3.14 -0.99 9.18
CA SER A 143 -4.20 -1.93 9.60
C SER A 143 -4.85 -1.53 10.93
N ASP A 144 -4.11 -0.83 11.78
CA ASP A 144 -4.53 -0.46 13.12
C ASP A 144 -5.16 0.93 13.19
N ASP A 145 -4.94 1.77 12.16
CA ASP A 145 -5.48 3.15 12.10
C ASP A 145 -5.92 3.50 10.68
N ASP A 146 -7.24 3.64 10.50
CA ASP A 146 -7.86 4.08 9.25
C ASP A 146 -7.71 5.59 8.97
N ASN A 147 -7.13 6.36 9.89
CA ASN A 147 -6.88 7.78 9.69
C ASN A 147 -5.75 7.99 8.67
N GLU A 148 -6.08 8.74 7.63
CA GLU A 148 -5.13 9.07 6.59
C GLU A 148 -4.11 10.10 7.06
N THR A 149 -2.83 9.74 7.05
CA THR A 149 -1.71 10.66 7.33
C THR A 149 -1.13 11.16 6.02
N LYS A 150 -1.13 12.49 5.83
CA LYS A 150 -0.53 13.14 4.65
C LYS A 150 0.96 13.32 4.82
N LEU A 151 1.69 13.12 3.72
CA LEU A 151 3.13 13.22 3.65
C LEU A 151 3.55 14.07 2.44
N THR A 152 4.68 14.74 2.57
CA THR A 152 5.38 15.41 1.47
C THR A 152 6.85 15.03 1.48
N GLY A 153 7.52 15.14 0.35
CA GLY A 153 8.93 14.82 0.29
C GLY A 153 9.52 14.86 -1.11
N THR A 154 10.60 14.15 -1.31
CA THR A 154 11.36 14.18 -2.56
C THR A 154 11.86 12.80 -2.95
N ILE A 155 12.14 12.65 -4.24
CA ILE A 155 12.82 11.49 -4.82
C ILE A 155 14.03 11.96 -5.62
N ASP A 156 15.15 11.27 -5.46
CA ASP A 156 16.32 11.43 -6.32
C ASP A 156 16.20 10.46 -7.50
N VAL A 157 16.10 11.00 -8.70
CA VAL A 157 15.92 10.22 -9.93
C VAL A 157 17.14 9.36 -10.29
N HIS A 158 18.34 9.71 -9.80
CA HIS A 158 19.56 8.95 -10.09
C HIS A 158 19.73 7.72 -9.22
N THR A 159 19.20 7.76 -7.99
CA THR A 159 19.37 6.70 -6.99
C THR A 159 18.06 6.01 -6.65
N ALA A 160 16.94 6.52 -7.17
CA ALA A 160 15.58 6.13 -6.80
C ALA A 160 15.32 6.19 -5.27
N SER A 161 16.15 6.94 -4.54
CA SER A 161 15.97 7.14 -3.11
C SER A 161 14.92 8.22 -2.85
N PHE A 162 14.10 8.00 -1.83
CA PHE A 162 13.03 8.92 -1.47
C PHE A 162 13.06 9.23 0.03
N ILE A 163 12.52 10.38 0.37
CA ILE A 163 12.20 10.78 1.74
C ILE A 163 10.80 11.37 1.73
N LEU A 164 9.95 10.90 2.64
CA LEU A 164 8.60 11.42 2.89
C LEU A 164 8.46 11.72 4.37
N SER A 165 7.81 12.82 4.74
CA SER A 165 7.47 13.16 6.12
C SER A 165 6.13 13.88 6.22
N ASN A 166 5.49 13.78 7.37
CA ASN A 166 4.34 14.62 7.70
C ASN A 166 4.79 16.05 8.08
N GLU A 167 3.83 16.95 8.26
CA GLU A 167 4.08 18.39 8.44
C GLU A 167 4.99 18.71 9.63
N ASP A 168 4.86 18.00 10.75
CA ASP A 168 5.64 18.20 11.97
C ASP A 168 6.88 17.31 12.05
N GLU A 169 7.17 16.56 10.99
CA GLU A 169 8.29 15.60 10.90
C GLU A 169 8.31 14.55 12.01
N SER A 170 7.18 14.32 12.65
CA SER A 170 7.06 13.25 13.66
C SER A 170 7.02 11.86 13.03
N VAL A 171 6.51 11.76 11.81
CA VAL A 171 6.46 10.54 11.00
C VAL A 171 7.27 10.73 9.73
N SER A 172 8.14 9.78 9.43
CA SER A 172 8.91 9.78 8.19
C SER A 172 9.12 8.39 7.62
N PHE A 173 9.25 8.36 6.29
CA PHE A 173 9.63 7.19 5.50
C PHE A 173 10.84 7.57 4.65
N GLN A 174 11.84 6.72 4.62
CA GLN A 174 13.00 6.90 3.74
C GLN A 174 13.43 5.56 3.17
N GLY A 175 13.81 5.53 1.91
CA GLY A 175 14.19 4.28 1.29
C GLY A 175 14.50 4.43 -0.19
N VAL A 176 14.36 3.31 -0.90
CA VAL A 176 14.57 3.22 -2.34
C VAL A 176 13.41 2.52 -3.01
N ILE A 177 13.14 2.91 -4.25
CA ILE A 177 12.16 2.25 -5.12
C ILE A 177 12.95 1.46 -6.16
N GLU A 178 12.70 0.16 -6.21
CA GLU A 178 13.42 -0.76 -7.08
C GLU A 178 12.47 -1.40 -8.10
N PRO A 179 12.89 -1.54 -9.37
CA PRO A 179 12.12 -2.30 -10.35
C PRO A 179 11.98 -3.75 -9.93
N GLY A 180 10.75 -4.22 -9.81
CA GLY A 180 10.46 -5.61 -9.52
C GLY A 180 10.63 -6.50 -10.74
N THR A 181 11.11 -7.73 -10.57
CA THR A 181 11.32 -8.66 -11.70
C THR A 181 10.04 -9.38 -12.13
N GLN A 182 9.26 -9.91 -11.19
CA GLN A 182 8.05 -10.70 -11.48
C GLN A 182 6.79 -10.24 -10.72
N LYS A 183 6.95 -9.39 -9.69
CA LYS A 183 5.87 -8.97 -8.79
C LYS A 183 5.56 -7.47 -8.87
N GLY A 184 6.10 -6.76 -9.87
CA GLY A 184 6.02 -5.31 -9.95
C GLY A 184 7.16 -4.62 -9.18
N ASP A 185 7.08 -3.32 -9.08
CA ASP A 185 8.06 -2.49 -8.39
C ASP A 185 7.96 -2.68 -6.88
N ILE A 186 9.09 -2.54 -6.19
CA ILE A 186 9.21 -2.71 -4.74
C ILE A 186 9.75 -1.42 -4.14
N LEU A 187 9.19 -1.02 -3.01
CA LEU A 187 9.67 0.07 -2.18
C LEU A 187 10.17 -0.54 -0.87
N THR A 188 11.45 -0.30 -0.57
CA THR A 188 12.07 -0.76 0.67
C THR A 188 12.67 0.42 1.43
N GLY A 189 12.69 0.33 2.76
CA GLY A 189 13.24 1.43 3.54
C GLY A 189 13.00 1.30 5.03
N VAL A 190 12.90 2.46 5.68
CA VAL A 190 12.66 2.58 7.12
C VAL A 190 11.49 3.53 7.35
N PHE A 191 10.62 3.14 8.26
CA PHE A 191 9.58 3.95 8.87
C PHE A 191 10.05 4.43 10.24
N ILE A 192 9.84 5.70 10.54
CA ILE A 192 10.17 6.30 11.83
C ILE A 192 8.95 7.08 12.32
N ASN A 193 8.48 6.74 13.54
CA ASN A 193 7.50 7.52 14.28
C ASN A 193 8.14 7.97 15.60
N LYS A 194 8.49 9.26 15.67
CA LYS A 194 9.17 9.84 16.82
C LYS A 194 8.27 9.94 18.05
N ASN A 195 6.95 10.12 17.86
CA ASN A 195 5.98 10.25 18.93
C ASN A 195 5.86 8.93 19.72
N ASP A 196 5.75 7.83 18.99
CA ASP A 196 5.60 6.50 19.57
C ASP A 196 6.95 5.80 19.81
N LYS A 197 8.05 6.43 19.36
CA LYS A 197 9.42 5.88 19.41
C LYS A 197 9.51 4.53 18.67
N VAL A 198 8.80 4.42 17.57
CA VAL A 198 8.79 3.26 16.70
C VAL A 198 9.72 3.50 15.52
N GLU A 199 10.58 2.53 15.24
CA GLU A 199 11.36 2.42 14.02
C GLU A 199 11.12 1.04 13.43
N GLY A 200 10.85 0.98 12.12
CA GLY A 200 10.50 -0.28 11.47
C GLY A 200 11.00 -0.37 10.04
N ASN A 201 11.29 -1.60 9.61
CA ASN A 201 11.62 -1.87 8.22
C ASN A 201 10.35 -1.78 7.37
N LEU A 202 10.45 -1.07 6.25
CA LEU A 202 9.39 -0.88 5.29
C LEU A 202 9.60 -1.81 4.09
N TYR A 203 8.57 -2.53 3.70
CA TYR A 203 8.53 -3.31 2.47
C TYR A 203 7.15 -3.19 1.83
N LEU A 204 7.08 -2.53 0.69
CA LEU A 204 5.85 -2.36 -0.06
C LEU A 204 6.04 -2.86 -1.50
N ALA A 205 4.98 -3.41 -2.07
CA ALA A 205 4.89 -3.73 -3.49
C ALA A 205 3.88 -2.80 -4.15
N LEU A 206 4.13 -2.42 -5.39
CA LEU A 206 3.16 -1.67 -6.20
C LEU A 206 1.90 -2.51 -6.36
N SER A 207 0.77 -1.97 -5.92
CA SER A 207 -0.54 -2.60 -6.06
C SER A 207 -1.20 -2.22 -7.39
N HIS A 208 -1.31 -0.92 -7.65
CA HIS A 208 -1.88 -0.38 -8.88
C HIS A 208 -1.53 1.10 -9.05
N SER A 209 -1.75 1.62 -10.25
CA SER A 209 -1.61 3.04 -10.55
C SER A 209 -2.99 3.69 -10.72
N ILE A 210 -3.06 4.95 -10.31
CA ILE A 210 -4.24 5.80 -10.46
C ILE A 210 -3.87 6.89 -11.47
N GLY A 211 -4.60 7.02 -12.55
CA GLY A 211 -4.36 8.04 -13.58
C GLY A 211 -4.73 9.46 -13.14
N SER A 212 -4.53 9.80 -11.86
CA SER A 212 -4.91 11.10 -11.27
C SER A 212 -4.13 11.37 -9.99
N THR A 213 -4.43 12.49 -9.33
CA THR A 213 -3.86 12.87 -8.03
C THR A 213 -4.41 12.04 -6.88
N ILE A 214 -3.74 12.08 -5.72
CA ILE A 214 -4.19 11.39 -4.49
C ILE A 214 -5.60 11.82 -4.08
N ASP A 215 -5.95 13.09 -4.24
CA ASP A 215 -7.27 13.60 -3.88
C ASP A 215 -8.39 13.19 -4.87
N LYS A 216 -8.02 12.63 -6.04
CA LYS A 216 -8.95 12.12 -7.06
C LYS A 216 -8.66 10.66 -7.39
N ARG A 217 -8.70 9.81 -6.38
CA ARG A 217 -8.36 8.39 -6.53
C ARG A 217 -9.28 7.61 -7.47
N TYR A 218 -10.49 8.10 -7.69
CA TYR A 218 -11.52 7.40 -8.49
C TYR A 218 -12.03 8.27 -9.64
N PRO A 219 -11.18 8.63 -10.63
CA PRO A 219 -11.50 9.64 -11.64
C PRO A 219 -12.61 9.22 -12.61
N LEU A 220 -12.95 7.92 -12.69
CA LEU A 220 -13.95 7.34 -13.58
C LEU A 220 -15.31 7.11 -12.89
N VAL A 221 -15.43 7.43 -11.61
CA VAL A 221 -16.65 7.26 -10.81
C VAL A 221 -17.14 8.64 -10.36
N GLU A 222 -18.44 8.88 -10.48
CA GLU A 222 -19.03 10.14 -9.98
C GLU A 222 -18.99 10.19 -8.45
N GLY A 223 -18.59 11.34 -7.92
CA GLY A 223 -18.44 11.59 -6.50
C GLY A 223 -17.01 11.97 -6.13
N THR A 224 -16.83 12.36 -4.89
CA THR A 224 -15.51 12.65 -4.33
C THR A 224 -14.84 11.35 -3.87
N THR A 225 -13.54 11.40 -3.64
CA THR A 225 -12.78 10.27 -3.06
C THR A 225 -13.39 9.83 -1.73
N GLU A 226 -13.78 10.79 -0.89
CA GLU A 226 -14.36 10.54 0.43
C GLU A 226 -15.73 9.85 0.31
N GLU A 227 -16.59 10.26 -0.64
CA GLU A 227 -17.89 9.62 -0.88
C GLU A 227 -17.74 8.18 -1.34
N VAL A 228 -16.78 7.90 -2.24
CA VAL A 228 -16.50 6.56 -2.73
C VAL A 228 -15.99 5.64 -1.60
N GLU A 229 -15.05 6.13 -0.79
CA GLU A 229 -14.48 5.37 0.33
C GLU A 229 -15.48 5.19 1.48
N ALA A 230 -16.32 6.20 1.74
CA ALA A 230 -17.43 6.10 2.70
C ALA A 230 -18.43 5.01 2.27
N PHE A 231 -18.79 4.96 0.98
CA PHE A 231 -19.68 3.92 0.47
C PHE A 231 -19.07 2.50 0.61
N ALA A 232 -17.78 2.34 0.35
CA ALA A 232 -17.08 1.07 0.60
C ALA A 232 -17.14 0.68 2.09
N ASN A 233 -16.95 1.64 2.99
CA ASN A 233 -17.04 1.40 4.43
C ASN A 233 -18.48 1.06 4.87
N GLU A 234 -19.49 1.69 4.29
CA GLU A 234 -20.90 1.32 4.51
C GLU A 234 -21.18 -0.12 4.09
N ILE A 235 -20.74 -0.54 2.90
CA ILE A 235 -20.86 -1.93 2.43
C ILE A 235 -20.24 -2.90 3.43
N LYS A 236 -19.00 -2.63 3.86
CA LYS A 236 -18.31 -3.44 4.88
C LYS A 236 -19.12 -3.51 6.17
N SER A 237 -19.62 -2.37 6.65
CA SER A 237 -20.44 -2.28 7.86
C SER A 237 -21.77 -3.06 7.72
N TYR A 238 -22.43 -2.98 6.57
CA TYR A 238 -23.69 -3.70 6.34
C TYR A 238 -23.48 -5.20 6.36
N ILE A 239 -22.42 -5.70 5.73
CA ILE A 239 -22.09 -7.12 5.71
C ILE A 239 -21.67 -7.61 7.10
N LYS A 240 -20.78 -6.88 7.78
CA LYS A 240 -20.30 -7.21 9.13
C LYS A 240 -21.41 -7.29 10.17
N ASN A 241 -22.42 -6.43 10.08
CA ASN A 241 -23.50 -6.30 11.06
C ASN A 241 -24.83 -6.90 10.60
N ASP A 242 -24.82 -7.72 9.54
CA ASP A 242 -26.02 -8.37 8.97
C ASP A 242 -27.18 -7.41 8.64
N LYS A 243 -26.84 -6.18 8.21
CA LYS A 243 -27.80 -5.18 7.76
C LYS A 243 -28.29 -5.50 6.35
N LYS A 244 -29.06 -6.60 6.27
CA LYS A 244 -29.50 -7.21 5.00
C LYS A 244 -30.28 -6.23 4.12
N LYS A 245 -31.15 -5.43 4.73
CA LYS A 245 -31.98 -4.46 4.00
C LYS A 245 -31.13 -3.35 3.42
N GLU A 246 -30.26 -2.75 4.21
CA GLU A 246 -29.38 -1.65 3.80
C GLU A 246 -28.43 -2.11 2.67
N LEU A 247 -27.89 -3.34 2.80
CA LEU A 247 -27.07 -3.92 1.74
C LEU A 247 -27.89 -4.15 0.46
N ALA A 248 -29.09 -4.73 0.57
CA ALA A 248 -29.99 -4.96 -0.56
C ALA A 248 -30.37 -3.66 -1.27
N ASP A 249 -30.66 -2.59 -0.50
CA ASP A 249 -30.99 -1.27 -1.04
C ASP A 249 -29.79 -0.59 -1.75
N SER A 250 -28.55 -1.03 -1.44
CA SER A 250 -27.31 -0.54 -2.06
C SER A 250 -26.97 -1.21 -3.38
N ILE A 251 -27.73 -2.23 -3.81
CA ILE A 251 -27.45 -3.01 -5.03
C ILE A 251 -28.19 -2.43 -6.24
N GLN A 252 -27.52 -2.44 -7.39
CA GLN A 252 -28.14 -2.24 -8.70
C GLN A 252 -28.66 -3.57 -9.23
N TYR A 253 -29.98 -3.70 -9.33
CA TYR A 253 -30.64 -4.88 -9.87
C TYR A 253 -30.90 -4.76 -11.38
N PRO A 254 -30.92 -5.90 -12.13
CA PRO A 254 -30.62 -7.26 -11.64
C PRO A 254 -29.12 -7.48 -11.39
N ILE A 255 -28.80 -8.40 -10.46
CA ILE A 255 -27.42 -8.80 -10.15
C ILE A 255 -27.24 -10.32 -10.22
N SER A 256 -26.11 -10.78 -10.74
CA SER A 256 -25.75 -12.20 -10.72
C SER A 256 -24.92 -12.52 -9.50
N VAL A 257 -25.22 -13.64 -8.83
CA VAL A 257 -24.53 -14.17 -7.67
C VAL A 257 -24.40 -15.69 -7.79
N LYS A 258 -23.55 -16.32 -6.97
CA LYS A 258 -23.51 -17.78 -6.86
C LYS A 258 -24.28 -18.24 -5.64
N ILE A 259 -25.16 -19.24 -5.84
CA ILE A 259 -25.85 -19.93 -4.75
C ILE A 259 -25.63 -21.44 -4.96
N HIS A 260 -24.99 -22.09 -3.97
CA HIS A 260 -24.64 -23.52 -4.05
C HIS A 260 -23.84 -23.87 -5.31
N ASN A 261 -22.86 -23.00 -5.67
CA ASN A 261 -22.02 -23.10 -6.87
C ASN A 261 -22.76 -22.97 -8.23
N ALA A 262 -24.02 -22.53 -8.23
CA ALA A 262 -24.76 -22.21 -9.43
C ALA A 262 -25.01 -20.71 -9.56
N ASP A 263 -24.89 -20.20 -10.78
CA ASP A 263 -25.19 -18.80 -11.07
C ASP A 263 -26.69 -18.55 -10.95
N LYS A 264 -27.08 -17.54 -10.21
CA LYS A 264 -28.46 -17.10 -10.02
C LYS A 264 -28.57 -15.61 -10.22
N THR A 265 -29.57 -15.19 -11.01
CA THR A 265 -29.88 -13.75 -11.16
C THR A 265 -30.91 -13.37 -10.10
N ILE A 266 -30.61 -12.33 -9.34
CA ILE A 266 -31.48 -11.71 -8.34
C ILE A 266 -32.04 -10.43 -8.94
N HIS A 267 -33.35 -10.26 -8.91
CA HIS A 267 -34.05 -9.17 -9.59
C HIS A 267 -34.48 -8.03 -8.65
N THR A 268 -34.65 -8.34 -7.36
CA THR A 268 -35.25 -7.41 -6.39
C THR A 268 -34.51 -7.44 -5.05
N PRO A 269 -34.59 -6.36 -4.24
CA PRO A 269 -34.10 -6.36 -2.87
C PRO A 269 -34.67 -7.50 -2.02
N ASP A 270 -35.96 -7.80 -2.15
CA ASP A 270 -36.61 -8.86 -1.39
C ASP A 270 -36.06 -10.25 -1.72
N GLU A 271 -35.77 -10.53 -3.01
CA GLU A 271 -35.13 -11.77 -3.43
C GLU A 271 -33.69 -11.88 -2.86
N PHE A 272 -32.96 -10.77 -2.81
CA PHE A 272 -31.63 -10.73 -2.21
C PHE A 272 -31.71 -11.04 -0.71
N ILE A 273 -32.63 -10.41 0.02
CA ILE A 273 -32.82 -10.62 1.45
C ILE A 273 -33.21 -12.09 1.74
N GLN A 274 -34.06 -12.67 0.93
CA GLN A 274 -34.45 -14.10 1.06
C GLN A 274 -33.27 -15.06 0.85
N SER A 275 -32.33 -14.70 -0.02
CA SER A 275 -31.18 -15.54 -0.37
C SER A 275 -29.89 -15.07 0.35
N TYR A 276 -30.01 -14.18 1.30
CA TYR A 276 -28.84 -13.48 1.91
C TYR A 276 -27.81 -14.46 2.48
N GLU A 277 -28.22 -15.45 3.27
CA GLU A 277 -27.30 -16.39 3.92
C GLU A 277 -26.57 -17.30 2.92
N ASP A 278 -27.19 -17.59 1.78
CA ASP A 278 -26.57 -18.36 0.71
C ASP A 278 -25.56 -17.51 -0.11
N ILE A 279 -25.76 -16.19 -0.16
CA ILE A 279 -24.92 -15.24 -0.90
C ILE A 279 -23.77 -14.75 0.00
N ILE A 280 -24.12 -14.28 1.19
CA ILE A 280 -23.19 -13.67 2.16
C ILE A 280 -22.86 -14.70 3.25
N THR A 281 -22.10 -15.72 2.87
CA THR A 281 -21.64 -16.77 3.79
C THR A 281 -20.65 -16.23 4.83
N ASP A 282 -20.41 -16.97 5.92
CA ASP A 282 -19.43 -16.57 6.95
C ASP A 282 -18.03 -16.37 6.37
N TYR A 283 -17.64 -17.18 5.39
CA TYR A 283 -16.37 -17.02 4.70
C TYR A 283 -16.34 -15.71 3.88
N TYR A 284 -17.45 -15.37 3.21
CA TYR A 284 -17.55 -14.13 2.46
C TYR A 284 -17.54 -12.91 3.38
N LYS A 285 -18.24 -12.96 4.53
CA LYS A 285 -18.19 -11.93 5.58
C LYS A 285 -16.75 -11.69 6.07
N TYR A 286 -16.02 -12.78 6.34
CA TYR A 286 -14.63 -12.68 6.75
C TYR A 286 -13.76 -11.99 5.67
N LYS A 287 -13.88 -12.36 4.39
CA LYS A 287 -13.13 -11.71 3.30
C LYS A 287 -13.38 -10.19 3.25
N ILE A 288 -14.63 -9.79 3.43
CA ILE A 288 -15.00 -8.37 3.40
C ILE A 288 -14.55 -7.66 4.70
N ASP A 289 -14.63 -8.30 5.85
CA ASP A 289 -14.20 -7.72 7.13
C ASP A 289 -12.70 -7.40 7.16
N VAL A 290 -11.87 -8.20 6.52
CA VAL A 290 -10.42 -7.94 6.40
C VAL A 290 -10.05 -7.05 5.20
N SER A 291 -11.01 -6.66 4.35
CA SER A 291 -10.75 -5.81 3.19
C SER A 291 -10.62 -4.34 3.61
N TYR A 292 -9.73 -3.64 2.94
CA TYR A 292 -9.65 -2.18 3.06
C TYR A 292 -10.79 -1.50 2.33
N THR A 293 -11.15 -0.33 2.81
CA THR A 293 -12.19 0.53 2.21
C THR A 293 -11.62 1.82 1.62
N ARG A 294 -10.31 1.99 1.66
CA ARG A 294 -9.55 3.10 1.09
C ARG A 294 -8.50 2.60 0.11
N TYR A 295 -8.00 3.50 -0.74
CA TYR A 295 -6.99 3.19 -1.77
C TYR A 295 -7.40 2.00 -2.65
N LEU A 296 -8.69 1.95 -3.00
CA LEU A 296 -9.26 0.86 -3.78
C LEU A 296 -8.83 0.96 -5.25
N PHE A 297 -8.68 -0.19 -5.89
CA PHE A 297 -8.49 -0.24 -7.33
C PHE A 297 -9.76 0.23 -8.04
N SER A 298 -9.60 1.02 -9.11
CA SER A 298 -10.71 1.43 -9.97
C SER A 298 -10.32 1.43 -11.45
N ASN A 299 -11.29 1.13 -12.30
CA ASN A 299 -11.20 1.20 -13.75
C ASN A 299 -12.57 1.59 -14.34
N ASP A 300 -12.74 1.40 -15.66
CA ASP A 300 -13.97 1.67 -16.38
C ASP A 300 -15.18 0.81 -15.93
N MET A 301 -14.94 -0.31 -15.27
CA MET A 301 -16.01 -1.11 -14.64
C MET A 301 -16.47 -0.54 -13.30
N GLY A 302 -15.69 0.30 -12.64
CA GLY A 302 -16.00 0.88 -11.34
C GLY A 302 -14.88 0.69 -10.31
N VAL A 303 -15.25 0.63 -9.04
CA VAL A 303 -14.35 0.48 -7.89
C VAL A 303 -14.44 -0.96 -7.37
N MET A 304 -13.29 -1.56 -7.12
CA MET A 304 -13.13 -2.93 -6.65
C MET A 304 -12.81 -2.96 -5.15
N MET A 305 -13.62 -3.66 -4.37
CA MET A 305 -13.38 -3.95 -2.96
C MET A 305 -12.99 -5.42 -2.77
N GLY A 306 -12.06 -5.67 -1.86
CA GLY A 306 -11.44 -6.99 -1.71
C GLY A 306 -10.60 -7.36 -2.94
N ASN A 307 -10.49 -8.65 -3.22
CA ASN A 307 -9.81 -9.15 -4.42
C ASN A 307 -10.79 -9.33 -5.61
N GLY A 308 -11.67 -8.35 -5.82
CA GLY A 308 -12.75 -8.44 -6.79
C GLY A 308 -14.04 -9.01 -6.21
N ASP A 309 -14.14 -9.13 -4.89
CA ASP A 309 -15.32 -9.68 -4.21
C ASP A 309 -16.55 -8.82 -4.42
N ILE A 310 -16.40 -7.49 -4.37
CA ILE A 310 -17.48 -6.53 -4.62
C ILE A 310 -17.00 -5.49 -5.62
N TRP A 311 -17.86 -5.17 -6.59
CA TRP A 311 -17.68 -4.03 -7.48
C TRP A 311 -18.84 -3.07 -7.31
N PHE A 312 -18.56 -1.77 -7.28
CA PHE A 312 -19.57 -0.73 -7.24
C PHE A 312 -19.20 0.42 -8.16
N ASN A 313 -20.18 1.14 -8.64
CA ASN A 313 -19.99 2.27 -9.55
C ASN A 313 -21.12 3.30 -9.36
N SER A 314 -20.96 4.48 -9.90
CA SER A 314 -22.02 5.46 -10.04
C SER A 314 -23.04 4.98 -11.07
N VAL A 315 -24.33 5.06 -10.70
CA VAL A 315 -25.45 4.74 -11.56
C VAL A 315 -26.31 5.97 -11.75
N GLU A 316 -26.56 6.33 -12.99
CA GLU A 316 -27.29 7.56 -13.34
C GLU A 316 -28.58 7.71 -12.54
N GLY A 317 -28.73 8.82 -11.84
CA GLY A 317 -29.89 9.13 -11.02
C GLY A 317 -30.04 8.32 -9.73
N LYS A 318 -29.08 7.43 -9.41
CA LYS A 318 -29.15 6.55 -8.22
C LYS A 318 -27.94 6.68 -7.29
N GLY A 319 -26.89 7.40 -7.72
CA GLY A 319 -25.63 7.49 -6.99
C GLY A 319 -24.82 6.17 -7.03
N LEU A 320 -23.99 5.96 -6.02
CA LEU A 320 -23.16 4.76 -5.91
C LEU A 320 -24.03 3.51 -5.64
N LYS A 321 -23.79 2.44 -6.39
CA LYS A 321 -24.46 1.15 -6.26
C LYS A 321 -23.49 0.00 -6.44
N ILE A 322 -23.72 -1.09 -5.69
CA ILE A 322 -23.07 -2.38 -5.93
C ILE A 322 -23.56 -2.93 -7.26
N ILE A 323 -22.64 -3.21 -8.18
CA ILE A 323 -22.93 -3.72 -9.52
C ILE A 323 -22.52 -5.18 -9.72
N ALA A 324 -21.64 -5.71 -8.86
CA ALA A 324 -21.30 -7.14 -8.85
C ALA A 324 -20.95 -7.61 -7.43
N ILE A 325 -21.31 -8.84 -7.14
CA ILE A 325 -20.96 -9.62 -5.94
C ILE A 325 -20.42 -10.96 -6.43
N ASN A 326 -19.10 -11.18 -6.24
CA ASN A 326 -18.40 -12.40 -6.61
C ASN A 326 -18.19 -13.25 -5.36
N ASN A 327 -19.24 -13.91 -4.93
CA ASN A 327 -19.30 -14.72 -3.71
C ASN A 327 -18.93 -16.20 -3.93
#